data_6c93b4f27bbd59c9af8ae4c2b795af90
#
_entry.id   6c93b4f27bbd59c9af8ae4c2b795af90
#
_cell.length_a   1.000
_cell.length_b   1.000
_cell.length_c   1.000
_cell.angle_alpha   90.00
_cell.angle_beta   90.00
_cell.angle_gamma   90.00
#
_symmetry.space_group_name_H-M   'P 1'
#
loop_
_entity.id
_entity.type
_entity.pdbx_description
1 polymer ?
#
loop_
_entity_poly.entity_id
_entity_poly.type
_entity_poly.pdbx_seq_one_letter_code
_entity_poly.pdbx_strand_id
1 'polypeptide(L)'
;SSGINAEYYPAKPAKKGDPIEDKPWNWNATYCKDWREKQGDKLVVAQKHFTEAEDAVQRLMDDKCIASLISASDSQVMVTGEYHDDATALVVPCRGLIDLHPSDPKSNFDDALADLKTCASAEPRPWARAVFQRGYHVQAALYLDLFNCATGEDRREFLHVLQENVKPFETARRSLSAEFISIGRDFYRNALVRYCQCLKSGTWPGYDDESSAFPWQVVDVEPWMVMSQASEAWRSGESVNDKLDRVGL
;
A
#
# COMPACT_ATOMS: atom_id res chain seq x y z
N SER A 1 -8.36 20.10 11.04
CA SER A 1 -9.34 19.05 10.80
C SER A 1 -10.03 19.33 9.46
N SER A 2 -9.61 18.67 8.41
CA SER A 2 -10.28 18.67 7.12
C SER A 2 -11.58 17.88 7.28
N GLY A 3 -12.68 18.59 7.53
CA GLY A 3 -13.98 17.95 7.62
C GLY A 3 -14.35 17.31 6.28
N ILE A 4 -14.57 16.00 6.28
CA ILE A 4 -15.21 15.29 5.19
C ILE A 4 -16.69 15.68 5.25
N ASN A 5 -17.15 16.50 4.32
CA ASN A 5 -18.57 16.79 4.15
C ASN A 5 -19.10 15.91 3.03
N ALA A 6 -19.78 14.85 3.42
CA ALA A 6 -20.60 14.06 2.51
C ALA A 6 -22.02 14.64 2.57
N GLU A 7 -22.43 15.33 1.54
CA GLU A 7 -23.79 15.86 1.46
C GLU A 7 -24.48 15.33 0.20
N TYR A 8 -25.74 14.96 0.38
CA TYR A 8 -26.64 14.73 -0.73
C TYR A 8 -26.83 16.03 -1.50
N TYR A 9 -26.86 15.90 -2.76
CA TYR A 9 -27.08 16.98 -3.68
C TYR A 9 -28.59 17.23 -3.84
N PRO A 10 -29.14 18.38 -3.40
CA PRO A 10 -30.53 18.72 -3.63
C PRO A 10 -30.74 19.06 -5.09
N ALA A 11 -31.61 18.34 -5.77
CA ALA A 11 -31.95 18.64 -7.15
C ALA A 11 -32.77 19.93 -7.27
N LYS A 12 -32.50 20.72 -8.30
CA LYS A 12 -33.36 21.84 -8.62
C LYS A 12 -34.78 21.34 -8.89
N PRO A 13 -35.83 21.92 -8.27
CA PRO A 13 -37.19 21.53 -8.54
C PRO A 13 -37.49 21.73 -10.02
N ALA A 14 -38.22 20.80 -10.62
CA ALA A 14 -38.58 20.85 -12.04
C ALA A 14 -39.42 22.09 -12.37
N LYS A 15 -40.27 22.52 -11.41
CA LYS A 15 -41.05 23.77 -11.48
C LYS A 15 -40.93 24.52 -10.16
N LYS A 16 -41.15 25.85 -10.24
CA LYS A 16 -41.15 26.70 -9.03
C LYS A 16 -42.30 26.25 -8.11
N GLY A 17 -41.91 25.71 -6.93
CA GLY A 17 -42.87 25.22 -5.93
C GLY A 17 -42.90 23.68 -5.78
N ASP A 18 -42.25 22.94 -6.67
CA ASP A 18 -42.11 21.50 -6.48
C ASP A 18 -41.14 21.23 -5.30
N PRO A 19 -41.33 20.09 -4.58
CA PRO A 19 -40.40 19.70 -3.55
C PRO A 19 -39.00 19.48 -4.12
N ILE A 20 -37.99 19.86 -3.36
CA ILE A 20 -36.59 19.58 -3.69
C ILE A 20 -36.37 18.08 -3.41
N GLU A 21 -36.14 17.31 -4.47
CA GLU A 21 -35.80 15.91 -4.38
C GLU A 21 -34.28 15.75 -4.40
N ASP A 22 -33.76 14.90 -3.52
CA ASP A 22 -32.35 14.50 -3.56
C ASP A 22 -32.11 13.60 -4.78
N LYS A 23 -31.19 14.01 -5.65
CA LYS A 23 -30.81 13.24 -6.84
C LYS A 23 -29.40 12.67 -6.68
N PRO A 24 -29.14 11.51 -7.30
CA PRO A 24 -27.78 10.97 -7.33
C PRO A 24 -26.82 11.99 -7.93
N TRP A 25 -25.63 12.08 -7.35
CA TRP A 25 -24.55 12.93 -7.83
C TRP A 25 -24.22 12.66 -9.31
N ASN A 26 -24.12 13.70 -10.11
CA ASN A 26 -23.75 13.61 -11.52
C ASN A 26 -22.60 14.59 -11.82
N TRP A 27 -21.42 14.06 -12.03
CA TRP A 27 -20.20 14.82 -12.30
C TRP A 27 -20.25 15.70 -13.55
N ASN A 28 -21.14 15.40 -14.50
CA ASN A 28 -21.28 16.14 -15.75
C ASN A 28 -22.32 17.28 -15.68
N ALA A 29 -23.16 17.28 -14.65
CA ALA A 29 -24.17 18.32 -14.50
C ALA A 29 -23.53 19.64 -14.04
N THR A 30 -23.81 20.73 -14.74
CA THR A 30 -23.31 22.07 -14.44
C THR A 30 -23.56 22.45 -12.98
N TYR A 31 -24.76 22.17 -12.51
CA TYR A 31 -25.14 22.47 -11.14
C TYR A 31 -24.32 21.71 -10.08
N CYS A 32 -23.91 20.47 -10.34
CA CYS A 32 -23.00 19.73 -9.46
C CYS A 32 -21.60 20.34 -9.48
N LYS A 33 -21.13 20.81 -10.63
CA LYS A 33 -19.85 21.51 -10.76
C LYS A 33 -19.85 22.82 -9.97
N ASP A 34 -20.90 23.64 -10.15
CA ASP A 34 -21.04 24.91 -9.45
C ASP A 34 -21.15 24.71 -7.92
N TRP A 35 -21.84 23.65 -7.48
CA TRP A 35 -21.93 23.30 -6.08
C TRP A 35 -20.56 22.86 -5.53
N ARG A 36 -19.82 22.04 -6.27
CA ARG A 36 -18.48 21.60 -5.90
C ARG A 36 -17.50 22.76 -5.77
N GLU A 37 -17.51 23.69 -6.73
CA GLU A 37 -16.69 24.90 -6.68
C GLU A 37 -16.91 25.69 -5.39
N LYS A 38 -18.16 25.79 -4.93
CA LYS A 38 -18.52 26.47 -3.67
C LYS A 38 -18.00 25.76 -2.42
N GLN A 39 -17.64 24.47 -2.51
CA GLN A 39 -17.07 23.74 -1.37
C GLN A 39 -15.57 24.02 -1.15
N GLY A 40 -14.89 24.63 -2.12
CA GLY A 40 -13.46 24.94 -2.04
C GLY A 40 -12.61 23.67 -1.89
N ASP A 41 -11.73 23.64 -0.90
CA ASP A 41 -10.79 22.53 -0.67
C ASP A 41 -11.41 21.33 0.08
N LYS A 42 -12.71 21.33 0.34
CA LYS A 42 -13.37 20.21 1.02
C LYS A 42 -13.41 18.98 0.12
N LEU A 43 -13.10 17.81 0.68
CA LEU A 43 -13.29 16.53 0.01
C LEU A 43 -14.79 16.24 -0.13
N VAL A 44 -15.28 16.15 -1.36
CA VAL A 44 -16.67 15.82 -1.67
C VAL A 44 -16.76 14.35 -2.05
N VAL A 45 -17.50 13.58 -1.26
CA VAL A 45 -17.76 12.15 -1.49
C VAL A 45 -19.25 11.85 -1.52
N ALA A 46 -19.65 10.79 -2.22
CA ALA A 46 -21.03 10.32 -2.19
C ALA A 46 -21.38 9.77 -0.81
N GLN A 47 -22.62 9.97 -0.35
CA GLN A 47 -23.08 9.48 0.97
C GLN A 47 -22.82 7.98 1.15
N LYS A 48 -23.02 7.18 0.11
CA LYS A 48 -22.74 5.74 0.14
C LYS A 48 -21.28 5.46 0.57
N HIS A 49 -20.32 6.15 -0.04
CA HIS A 49 -18.89 5.94 0.28
C HIS A 49 -18.52 6.47 1.66
N PHE A 50 -19.21 7.51 2.12
CA PHE A 50 -19.04 8.01 3.48
C PHE A 50 -19.52 6.96 4.50
N THR A 51 -20.72 6.42 4.31
CA THR A 51 -21.27 5.36 5.18
C THR A 51 -20.42 4.09 5.14
N GLU A 52 -19.92 3.69 3.96
CA GLU A 52 -19.00 2.57 3.84
C GLU A 52 -17.69 2.82 4.59
N ALA A 53 -17.16 4.05 4.58
CA ALA A 53 -15.98 4.41 5.35
C ALA A 53 -16.25 4.41 6.87
N GLU A 54 -17.42 4.87 7.32
CA GLU A 54 -17.82 4.79 8.72
C GLU A 54 -17.92 3.33 9.19
N ASP A 55 -18.58 2.46 8.41
CA ASP A 55 -18.69 1.02 8.68
C ASP A 55 -17.28 0.38 8.78
N ALA A 56 -16.38 0.75 7.86
CA ALA A 56 -15.01 0.25 7.83
C ALA A 56 -14.20 0.70 9.06
N VAL A 57 -14.29 1.98 9.43
CA VAL A 57 -13.64 2.52 10.65
C VAL A 57 -14.18 1.83 11.90
N GLN A 58 -15.50 1.64 11.99
CA GLN A 58 -16.10 0.93 13.12
C GLN A 58 -15.54 -0.49 13.21
N ARG A 59 -15.44 -1.20 12.09
CA ARG A 59 -14.87 -2.55 12.05
C ARG A 59 -13.42 -2.62 12.51
N LEU A 60 -12.59 -1.61 12.16
CA LEU A 60 -11.23 -1.49 12.67
C LEU A 60 -11.21 -1.31 14.20
N MET A 61 -12.07 -0.43 14.71
CA MET A 61 -12.12 -0.11 16.14
C MET A 61 -12.74 -1.22 16.99
N ASP A 62 -13.50 -2.15 16.41
CA ASP A 62 -14.02 -3.34 17.09
C ASP A 62 -12.90 -4.35 17.43
N ASP A 63 -11.80 -4.37 16.68
CA ASP A 63 -10.59 -5.10 17.07
C ASP A 63 -9.82 -4.34 18.16
N LYS A 64 -9.89 -4.82 19.39
CA LYS A 64 -9.29 -4.17 20.57
C LYS A 64 -7.77 -3.96 20.44
N CYS A 65 -7.07 -4.84 19.73
CA CYS A 65 -5.64 -4.71 19.53
C CYS A 65 -5.33 -3.59 18.54
N ILE A 66 -6.08 -3.51 17.43
CA ILE A 66 -5.97 -2.41 16.46
C ILE A 66 -6.33 -1.09 17.11
N ALA A 67 -7.45 -1.05 17.84
CA ALA A 67 -7.87 0.15 18.56
C ALA A 67 -6.80 0.63 19.57
N SER A 68 -6.18 -0.31 20.30
CA SER A 68 -5.10 0.00 21.24
C SER A 68 -3.86 0.54 20.52
N LEU A 69 -3.46 -0.06 19.39
CA LEU A 69 -2.34 0.42 18.57
C LEU A 69 -2.60 1.84 18.06
N ILE A 70 -3.77 2.10 17.49
CA ILE A 70 -4.15 3.44 16.98
C ILE A 70 -4.13 4.47 18.12
N SER A 71 -4.70 4.12 19.27
CA SER A 71 -4.77 5.04 20.44
C SER A 71 -3.40 5.34 21.05
N ALA A 72 -2.44 4.43 20.92
CA ALA A 72 -1.06 4.59 21.42
C ALA A 72 -0.12 5.26 20.41
N SER A 73 -0.62 5.60 19.21
CA SER A 73 0.22 6.06 18.10
C SER A 73 -0.04 7.51 17.72
N ASP A 74 1.05 8.20 17.38
CA ASP A 74 0.99 9.39 16.54
C ASP A 74 0.78 8.97 15.08
N SER A 75 -0.05 9.69 14.35
CA SER A 75 -0.35 9.38 12.95
C SER A 75 0.36 10.30 11.98
N GLN A 76 0.68 9.77 10.79
CA GLN A 76 1.29 10.52 9.68
C GLN A 76 2.62 11.20 10.07
N VAL A 77 3.50 10.44 10.74
CA VAL A 77 4.81 10.92 11.16
C VAL A 77 5.79 10.90 9.99
N MET A 78 6.27 12.09 9.62
CA MET A 78 7.28 12.20 8.57
C MET A 78 8.67 12.02 9.15
N VAL A 79 9.45 11.12 8.54
CA VAL A 79 10.87 10.93 8.83
C VAL A 79 11.71 11.25 7.60
N THR A 80 12.88 11.85 7.83
CA THR A 80 13.84 12.19 6.78
C THR A 80 15.22 11.70 7.17
N GLY A 81 16.02 11.39 6.18
CA GLY A 81 17.41 10.97 6.35
C GLY A 81 18.17 11.07 5.04
N GLU A 82 19.41 10.65 5.04
CA GLU A 82 20.28 10.68 3.88
C GLU A 82 20.91 9.30 3.65
N TYR A 83 20.96 8.90 2.39
CA TYR A 83 21.75 7.77 1.95
C TYR A 83 23.05 8.28 1.34
N HIS A 84 24.18 7.80 1.86
CA HIS A 84 25.51 8.13 1.38
C HIS A 84 26.05 6.97 0.55
N ASP A 85 26.39 7.24 -0.72
CA ASP A 85 26.97 6.26 -1.62
C ASP A 85 28.47 6.48 -1.77
N ASP A 86 29.27 5.62 -1.14
CA ASP A 86 30.73 5.74 -1.12
C ASP A 86 31.36 5.63 -2.52
N ALA A 87 30.75 4.85 -3.43
CA ALA A 87 31.29 4.62 -4.78
C ALA A 87 31.16 5.85 -5.69
N THR A 88 30.10 6.61 -5.50
CA THR A 88 29.85 7.82 -6.31
C THR A 88 30.13 9.11 -5.55
N ALA A 89 30.28 9.05 -4.22
CA ALA A 89 30.34 10.17 -3.30
C ALA A 89 29.07 11.06 -3.34
N LEU A 90 27.94 10.52 -3.76
CA LEU A 90 26.65 11.21 -3.78
C LEU A 90 25.89 10.99 -2.48
N VAL A 91 25.12 12.01 -2.12
CA VAL A 91 24.18 11.97 -1.00
C VAL A 91 22.76 12.07 -1.54
N VAL A 92 21.91 11.12 -1.22
CA VAL A 92 20.52 11.06 -1.66
C VAL A 92 19.60 11.33 -0.47
N PRO A 93 18.83 12.42 -0.47
CA PRO A 93 17.85 12.66 0.57
C PRO A 93 16.71 11.64 0.46
N CYS A 94 16.40 10.99 1.59
CA CYS A 94 15.33 10.02 1.71
C CYS A 94 14.27 10.53 2.68
N ARG A 95 13.02 10.14 2.44
CA ARG A 95 11.91 10.44 3.35
C ARG A 95 10.91 9.29 3.43
N GLY A 96 10.26 9.16 4.57
CA GLY A 96 9.14 8.26 4.78
C GLY A 96 8.00 8.98 5.49
N LEU A 97 6.78 8.54 5.26
CA LEU A 97 5.60 8.96 5.99
C LEU A 97 5.00 7.73 6.67
N ILE A 98 5.14 7.65 7.98
CA ILE A 98 4.72 6.52 8.80
C ILE A 98 3.27 6.74 9.19
N ASP A 99 2.38 5.80 8.86
CA ASP A 99 0.95 5.93 9.18
C ASP A 99 0.70 5.95 10.68
N LEU A 100 1.32 5.03 11.43
CA LEU A 100 1.17 4.89 12.87
C LEU A 100 2.53 4.70 13.53
N HIS A 101 2.92 5.64 14.36
CA HIS A 101 4.10 5.60 15.22
C HIS A 101 3.67 5.43 16.67
N PRO A 102 3.76 4.23 17.27
CA PRO A 102 3.49 4.06 18.69
C PRO A 102 4.45 4.90 19.53
N SER A 103 3.93 5.94 20.17
CA SER A 103 4.69 6.89 20.97
C SER A 103 4.41 6.80 22.46
N ASP A 104 3.37 6.06 22.88
CA ASP A 104 3.12 5.80 24.30
C ASP A 104 4.09 4.72 24.82
N PRO A 105 5.02 5.09 25.74
CA PRO A 105 6.01 4.15 26.28
C PRO A 105 5.40 3.06 27.18
N LYS A 106 4.10 3.14 27.46
CA LYS A 106 3.36 2.09 28.18
C LYS A 106 2.63 1.14 27.25
N SER A 107 2.71 1.37 25.95
CA SER A 107 2.10 0.48 24.96
C SER A 107 2.94 -0.79 24.81
N ASN A 108 2.29 -1.86 24.34
CA ASN A 108 3.00 -3.09 23.97
C ASN A 108 3.55 -3.05 22.54
N PHE A 109 3.70 -1.85 21.97
CA PHE A 109 4.11 -1.64 20.57
C PHE A 109 5.37 -0.76 20.46
N ASP A 110 6.12 -0.63 21.54
CA ASP A 110 7.29 0.24 21.65
C ASP A 110 8.48 -0.17 20.74
N ASP A 111 8.49 -1.40 20.22
CA ASP A 111 9.48 -1.90 19.25
C ASP A 111 8.98 -1.85 17.79
N ALA A 112 7.80 -1.27 17.54
CA ALA A 112 7.15 -1.34 16.24
C ALA A 112 6.91 0.02 15.59
N LEU A 113 6.91 0.02 14.26
CA LEU A 113 6.20 0.99 13.41
C LEU A 113 5.03 0.28 12.75
N ALA A 114 3.99 1.02 12.38
CA ALA A 114 2.83 0.39 11.77
C ALA A 114 2.27 1.18 10.58
N ASP A 115 1.57 0.47 9.71
CA ASP A 115 1.01 1.03 8.48
C ASP A 115 -0.36 0.39 8.21
N LEU A 116 -1.32 1.21 7.79
CA LEU A 116 -2.67 0.78 7.46
C LEU A 116 -2.79 0.48 5.97
N LYS A 117 -3.18 -0.73 5.62
CA LYS A 117 -3.35 -1.15 4.23
C LYS A 117 -4.75 -1.64 3.94
N THR A 118 -5.40 -1.04 2.94
CA THR A 118 -6.57 -1.64 2.34
C THR A 118 -6.17 -2.71 1.33
N CYS A 119 -6.88 -3.83 1.30
CA CYS A 119 -6.57 -4.97 0.46
C CYS A 119 -7.82 -5.69 -0.04
N ALA A 120 -7.65 -6.49 -1.08
CA ALA A 120 -8.73 -7.34 -1.60
C ALA A 120 -8.94 -8.60 -0.75
N SER A 121 -7.88 -9.08 -0.06
CA SER A 121 -7.93 -10.18 0.88
C SER A 121 -6.88 -10.01 1.96
N ALA A 122 -7.30 -10.13 3.20
CA ALA A 122 -6.45 -10.09 4.39
C ALA A 122 -5.93 -11.49 4.80
N GLU A 123 -6.21 -12.53 4.01
CA GLU A 123 -5.68 -13.87 4.23
C GLU A 123 -4.13 -13.90 4.16
N PRO A 124 -3.47 -14.78 4.94
CA PRO A 124 -2.01 -14.78 5.02
C PRO A 124 -1.29 -14.99 3.68
N ARG A 125 -1.76 -15.92 2.83
CA ARG A 125 -1.07 -16.24 1.55
C ARG A 125 -1.24 -15.14 0.50
N PRO A 126 -2.44 -14.65 0.19
CA PRO A 126 -2.63 -13.49 -0.68
C PRO A 126 -1.86 -12.28 -0.18
N TRP A 127 -1.86 -12.03 1.13
CA TRP A 127 -1.14 -10.91 1.71
C TRP A 127 0.38 -11.03 1.53
N ALA A 128 0.99 -12.18 1.80
CA ALA A 128 2.42 -12.39 1.58
C ALA A 128 2.85 -12.13 0.13
N ARG A 129 2.02 -12.51 -0.84
CA ARG A 129 2.25 -12.17 -2.26
C ARG A 129 2.16 -10.66 -2.50
N ALA A 130 1.15 -10.01 -1.93
CA ALA A 130 0.98 -8.56 -2.05
C ALA A 130 2.15 -7.79 -1.43
N VAL A 131 2.68 -8.23 -0.28
CA VAL A 131 3.87 -7.66 0.36
C VAL A 131 5.04 -7.62 -0.61
N PHE A 132 5.32 -8.74 -1.29
CA PHE A 132 6.42 -8.82 -2.24
C PHE A 132 6.13 -8.03 -3.52
N GLN A 133 4.99 -8.26 -4.16
CA GLN A 133 4.65 -7.66 -5.45
C GLN A 133 4.51 -6.14 -5.40
N ARG A 134 4.05 -5.60 -4.26
CA ARG A 134 3.84 -4.15 -4.08
C ARG A 134 5.01 -3.46 -3.37
N GLY A 135 6.04 -4.20 -3.01
CA GLY A 135 7.22 -3.64 -2.33
C GLY A 135 6.97 -3.19 -0.90
N TYR A 136 5.95 -3.71 -0.19
CA TYR A 136 5.67 -3.32 1.19
C TYR A 136 6.81 -3.69 2.15
N HIS A 137 7.55 -4.75 1.87
CA HIS A 137 8.76 -5.11 2.58
C HIS A 137 9.88 -4.09 2.37
N VAL A 138 9.96 -3.47 1.19
CA VAL A 138 10.91 -2.40 0.88
C VAL A 138 10.55 -1.13 1.66
N GLN A 139 9.27 -0.75 1.67
CA GLN A 139 8.75 0.36 2.47
C GLN A 139 9.06 0.16 3.95
N ALA A 140 8.73 -1.01 4.50
CA ALA A 140 8.93 -1.32 5.90
C ALA A 140 10.41 -1.23 6.32
N ALA A 141 11.31 -1.80 5.53
CA ALA A 141 12.75 -1.77 5.79
C ALA A 141 13.30 -0.33 5.75
N LEU A 142 12.94 0.43 4.72
CA LEU A 142 13.37 1.83 4.59
C LEU A 142 12.84 2.70 5.73
N TYR A 143 11.58 2.52 6.13
CA TYR A 143 10.98 3.32 7.20
C TYR A 143 11.58 3.03 8.56
N LEU A 144 11.84 1.75 8.87
CA LEU A 144 12.55 1.36 10.10
C LEU A 144 13.96 1.97 10.14
N ASP A 145 14.70 1.83 9.04
CA ASP A 145 16.08 2.33 9.00
C ASP A 145 16.14 3.87 9.07
N LEU A 146 15.24 4.58 8.39
CA LEU A 146 15.13 6.04 8.48
C LEU A 146 14.73 6.50 9.87
N PHE A 147 13.73 5.86 10.48
CA PHE A 147 13.24 6.20 11.79
C PHE A 147 14.32 6.01 12.86
N ASN A 148 14.95 4.83 12.87
CA ASN A 148 16.01 4.51 13.82
C ASN A 148 17.22 5.45 13.67
N CYS A 149 17.58 5.79 12.43
CA CYS A 149 18.65 6.75 12.17
C CYS A 149 18.31 8.17 12.66
N ALA A 150 17.08 8.61 12.47
CA ALA A 150 16.65 9.95 12.83
C ALA A 150 16.44 10.15 14.35
N THR A 151 15.99 9.10 15.04
CA THR A 151 15.64 9.17 16.48
C THR A 151 16.70 8.59 17.40
N GLY A 152 17.57 7.71 16.89
CA GLY A 152 18.51 6.90 17.70
C GLY A 152 17.83 5.73 18.40
N GLU A 153 16.56 5.45 18.11
CA GLU A 153 15.85 4.25 18.58
C GLU A 153 16.27 3.00 17.82
N ASP A 154 15.86 1.81 18.29
CA ASP A 154 16.13 0.52 17.64
C ASP A 154 14.83 -0.26 17.44
N ARG A 155 13.89 0.33 16.68
CA ARG A 155 12.63 -0.30 16.28
C ARG A 155 12.93 -1.44 15.30
N ARG A 156 12.34 -2.61 15.53
CA ARG A 156 12.64 -3.84 14.77
C ARG A 156 11.44 -4.43 14.08
N GLU A 157 10.23 -4.12 14.57
CA GLU A 157 9.00 -4.65 14.03
C GLU A 157 8.31 -3.69 13.09
N PHE A 158 7.72 -4.23 12.02
CA PHE A 158 6.84 -3.47 11.15
C PHE A 158 5.50 -4.18 11.03
N LEU A 159 4.47 -3.52 11.53
CA LEU A 159 3.12 -4.05 11.63
C LEU A 159 2.27 -3.54 10.46
N HIS A 160 1.51 -4.42 9.86
CA HIS A 160 0.45 -4.04 8.93
C HIS A 160 -0.91 -4.27 9.56
N VAL A 161 -1.69 -3.21 9.68
CA VAL A 161 -3.12 -3.26 9.96
C VAL A 161 -3.82 -3.39 8.62
N LEU A 162 -4.43 -4.55 8.37
CA LEU A 162 -5.11 -4.84 7.11
C LEU A 162 -6.60 -4.64 7.24
N GLN A 163 -7.20 -4.09 6.20
CA GLN A 163 -8.63 -4.00 6.07
C GLN A 163 -9.05 -4.35 4.64
N GLU A 164 -9.99 -5.28 4.51
CA GLU A 164 -10.56 -5.58 3.21
C GLU A 164 -11.42 -4.42 2.72
N ASN A 165 -11.34 -4.14 1.42
CA ASN A 165 -12.03 -3.01 0.80
C ASN A 165 -13.47 -3.32 0.37
N VAL A 166 -13.98 -4.50 0.76
CA VAL A 166 -15.35 -4.95 0.54
C VAL A 166 -16.00 -5.38 1.84
N LYS A 167 -17.32 -5.24 1.96
CA LYS A 167 -18.06 -5.73 3.14
C LYS A 167 -17.84 -7.21 3.34
N PRO A 168 -17.67 -7.69 4.62
CA PRO A 168 -17.87 -6.95 5.88
C PRO A 168 -16.66 -6.13 6.36
N PHE A 169 -15.73 -5.70 5.50
CA PHE A 169 -14.51 -4.95 5.82
C PHE A 169 -13.63 -5.70 6.82
N GLU A 170 -13.39 -6.99 6.56
CA GLU A 170 -12.64 -7.85 7.46
C GLU A 170 -11.25 -7.28 7.74
N THR A 171 -10.81 -7.40 8.99
CA THR A 171 -9.54 -6.86 9.45
C THR A 171 -8.57 -7.96 9.81
N ALA A 172 -7.27 -7.70 9.65
CA ALA A 172 -6.24 -8.60 10.11
C ALA A 172 -4.99 -7.83 10.54
N ARG A 173 -4.22 -8.46 11.41
CA ARG A 173 -2.95 -7.94 11.94
C ARG A 173 -1.82 -8.82 11.42
N ARG A 174 -0.81 -8.20 10.82
CA ARG A 174 0.36 -8.91 10.29
C ARG A 174 1.63 -8.19 10.69
N SER A 175 2.61 -8.93 11.21
CA SER A 175 3.99 -8.47 11.35
C SER A 175 4.81 -9.04 10.21
N LEU A 176 5.77 -8.29 9.71
CA LEU A 176 6.73 -8.80 8.74
C LEU A 176 7.85 -9.53 9.47
N SER A 177 8.24 -10.69 8.93
CA SER A 177 9.40 -11.41 9.45
C SER A 177 10.69 -10.64 9.23
N ALA A 178 11.70 -10.90 10.06
CA ALA A 178 13.03 -10.34 9.89
C ALA A 178 13.64 -10.63 8.50
N GLU A 179 13.27 -11.76 7.90
CA GLU A 179 13.66 -12.11 6.54
C GLU A 179 13.05 -11.18 5.50
N PHE A 180 11.75 -10.86 5.59
CA PHE A 180 11.13 -9.87 4.71
C PHE A 180 11.79 -8.50 4.85
N ILE A 181 12.10 -8.08 6.08
CA ILE A 181 12.78 -6.80 6.32
C ILE A 181 14.20 -6.82 5.73
N SER A 182 14.93 -7.93 5.88
CA SER A 182 16.27 -8.10 5.28
C SER A 182 16.23 -8.01 3.76
N ILE A 183 15.32 -8.75 3.12
CA ILE A 183 15.12 -8.68 1.66
C ILE A 183 14.76 -7.25 1.24
N GLY A 184 13.89 -6.58 1.97
CA GLY A 184 13.52 -5.19 1.72
C GLY A 184 14.71 -4.23 1.76
N ARG A 185 15.63 -4.43 2.72
CA ARG A 185 16.89 -3.65 2.82
C ARG A 185 17.76 -3.83 1.59
N ASP A 186 17.94 -5.05 1.14
CA ASP A 186 18.73 -5.35 -0.05
C ASP A 186 18.13 -4.66 -1.28
N PHE A 187 16.80 -4.71 -1.42
CA PHE A 187 16.10 -4.07 -2.55
C PHE A 187 16.28 -2.55 -2.57
N TYR A 188 15.99 -1.84 -1.46
CA TYR A 188 16.10 -0.39 -1.48
C TYR A 188 17.55 0.09 -1.60
N ARG A 189 18.51 -0.60 -0.97
CA ARG A 189 19.94 -0.25 -1.08
C ARG A 189 20.45 -0.42 -2.49
N ASN A 190 20.15 -1.54 -3.13
CA ASN A 190 20.51 -1.77 -4.53
C ASN A 190 19.89 -0.73 -5.47
N ALA A 191 18.63 -0.34 -5.21
CA ALA A 191 17.98 0.71 -5.98
C ALA A 191 18.65 2.07 -5.80
N LEU A 192 19.07 2.43 -4.58
CA LEU A 192 19.79 3.68 -4.31
C LEU A 192 21.18 3.69 -4.93
N VAL A 193 21.93 2.59 -4.86
CA VAL A 193 23.23 2.44 -5.54
C VAL A 193 23.05 2.68 -7.05
N ARG A 194 22.09 2.00 -7.67
CA ARG A 194 21.81 2.17 -9.10
C ARG A 194 21.39 3.60 -9.45
N TYR A 195 20.58 4.20 -8.62
CA TYR A 195 20.17 5.60 -8.77
C TYR A 195 21.38 6.55 -8.75
N CYS A 196 22.30 6.38 -7.79
CA CYS A 196 23.55 7.16 -7.72
C CYS A 196 24.44 6.96 -8.95
N GLN A 197 24.56 5.73 -9.43
CA GLN A 197 25.31 5.44 -10.66
C GLN A 197 24.70 6.14 -11.89
N CYS A 198 23.37 6.10 -12.04
CA CYS A 198 22.67 6.80 -13.12
C CYS A 198 22.85 8.32 -13.04
N LEU A 199 22.74 8.89 -11.85
CA LEU A 199 22.98 10.34 -11.64
C LEU A 199 24.40 10.74 -12.02
N LYS A 200 25.40 9.95 -11.61
CA LYS A 200 26.81 10.24 -11.87
C LYS A 200 27.16 10.11 -13.35
N SER A 201 26.64 9.08 -14.02
CA SER A 201 26.92 8.83 -15.45
C SER A 201 26.06 9.67 -16.39
N GLY A 202 24.91 10.18 -15.93
CA GLY A 202 23.88 10.78 -16.77
C GLY A 202 23.12 9.78 -17.64
N THR A 203 23.38 8.48 -17.49
CA THR A 203 22.76 7.42 -18.29
C THR A 203 21.69 6.71 -17.49
N TRP A 204 20.49 6.64 -18.04
CA TRP A 204 19.32 5.99 -17.45
C TRP A 204 18.90 4.82 -18.36
N PRO A 205 19.38 3.59 -18.09
CA PRO A 205 19.09 2.44 -18.94
C PRO A 205 17.58 2.09 -18.90
N GLY A 206 17.06 1.74 -20.08
CA GLY A 206 15.70 1.17 -20.21
C GLY A 206 15.65 -0.30 -19.79
N TYR A 207 14.56 -0.95 -20.15
CA TYR A 207 14.39 -2.39 -19.92
C TYR A 207 15.17 -3.24 -20.94
N ASP A 208 15.33 -2.72 -22.15
CA ASP A 208 16.02 -3.43 -23.23
C ASP A 208 17.50 -3.02 -23.26
N ASP A 209 18.36 -4.02 -23.45
CA ASP A 209 19.77 -3.81 -23.68
C ASP A 209 20.02 -3.62 -25.19
N GLU A 210 20.20 -2.36 -25.63
CA GLU A 210 20.47 -2.03 -27.03
C GLU A 210 21.79 -2.62 -27.54
N SER A 211 22.66 -3.10 -26.65
CA SER A 211 23.92 -3.76 -27.02
C SER A 211 23.77 -5.24 -27.33
N SER A 212 22.59 -5.81 -27.09
CA SER A 212 22.31 -7.24 -27.35
C SER A 212 22.26 -7.52 -28.84
N ALA A 213 22.99 -8.54 -29.27
CA ALA A 213 22.97 -9.02 -30.65
C ALA A 213 21.60 -9.62 -31.05
N PHE A 214 20.76 -9.97 -30.07
CA PHE A 214 19.41 -10.49 -30.28
C PHE A 214 18.40 -9.46 -29.76
N PRO A 215 17.57 -8.86 -30.65
CA PRO A 215 16.72 -7.72 -30.30
C PRO A 215 15.48 -8.08 -29.44
N TRP A 216 15.25 -9.37 -29.18
CA TRP A 216 14.11 -9.85 -28.40
C TRP A 216 14.59 -10.55 -27.14
N GLN A 217 14.08 -10.13 -25.99
CA GLN A 217 14.34 -10.84 -24.73
C GLN A 217 13.33 -11.98 -24.55
N VAL A 218 13.83 -13.15 -24.18
CA VAL A 218 12.97 -14.29 -23.85
C VAL A 218 12.42 -14.07 -22.45
N VAL A 219 11.10 -14.05 -22.32
CA VAL A 219 10.41 -14.08 -21.03
C VAL A 219 10.20 -15.53 -20.65
N ASP A 220 10.91 -15.98 -19.63
CA ASP A 220 10.83 -17.34 -19.14
C ASP A 220 9.83 -17.47 -17.98
N VAL A 221 9.44 -18.71 -17.67
CA VAL A 221 8.56 -18.99 -16.54
C VAL A 221 9.30 -18.82 -15.22
N GLU A 222 8.71 -18.09 -14.31
CA GLU A 222 9.24 -17.95 -12.95
C GLU A 222 9.11 -19.26 -12.16
N PRO A 223 10.11 -19.64 -11.34
CA PRO A 223 10.09 -20.91 -10.59
C PRO A 223 8.80 -21.14 -9.78
N TRP A 224 8.20 -20.08 -9.23
CA TRP A 224 6.95 -20.17 -8.47
C TRP A 224 5.74 -20.51 -9.35
N MET A 225 5.76 -20.17 -10.65
CA MET A 225 4.70 -20.54 -11.60
C MET A 225 4.69 -22.04 -11.81
N VAL A 226 5.86 -22.64 -11.97
CA VAL A 226 6.03 -24.09 -12.08
C VAL A 226 5.59 -24.79 -10.79
N MET A 227 6.03 -24.28 -9.64
CA MET A 227 5.65 -24.83 -8.33
C MET A 227 4.14 -24.72 -8.04
N SER A 228 3.48 -23.65 -8.51
CA SER A 228 2.02 -23.51 -8.33
C SER A 228 1.25 -24.55 -9.12
N GLN A 229 1.67 -24.85 -10.35
CA GLN A 229 1.07 -25.91 -11.18
C GLN A 229 1.28 -27.29 -10.56
N ALA A 230 2.48 -27.58 -10.06
CA ALA A 230 2.77 -28.82 -9.37
C ALA A 230 1.91 -28.99 -8.10
N SER A 231 1.68 -27.93 -7.35
CA SER A 231 0.84 -27.97 -6.14
C SER A 231 -0.65 -28.14 -6.45
N GLU A 232 -1.13 -27.61 -7.57
CA GLU A 232 -2.51 -27.82 -8.04
C GLU A 232 -2.71 -29.24 -8.57
N ALA A 233 -1.75 -29.76 -9.33
CA ALA A 233 -1.76 -31.14 -9.80
C ALA A 233 -1.78 -32.15 -8.62
N TRP A 234 -0.98 -31.88 -7.58
CA TRP A 234 -0.98 -32.71 -6.36
C TRP A 234 -2.33 -32.69 -5.62
N ARG A 235 -3.01 -31.53 -5.57
CA ARG A 235 -4.34 -31.41 -4.94
C ARG A 235 -5.46 -32.08 -5.74
N SER A 236 -5.37 -32.05 -7.07
CA SER A 236 -6.35 -32.68 -7.98
C SER A 236 -6.14 -34.18 -8.15
N GLY A 237 -5.02 -34.74 -7.67
CA GLY A 237 -4.62 -36.13 -7.91
C GLY A 237 -4.23 -36.41 -9.37
N GLU A 238 -4.12 -35.38 -10.21
CA GLU A 238 -3.67 -35.50 -11.60
C GLU A 238 -2.14 -35.38 -11.66
N SER A 239 -1.52 -36.20 -12.49
CA SER A 239 -0.10 -36.09 -12.83
C SER A 239 0.15 -34.77 -13.59
N VAL A 240 1.31 -34.12 -13.34
CA VAL A 240 1.72 -32.94 -14.11
C VAL A 240 1.80 -33.27 -15.62
N ASN A 241 2.21 -34.50 -15.96
CA ASN A 241 2.28 -34.96 -17.34
C ASN A 241 0.91 -35.05 -18.00
N ASP A 242 -0.14 -35.50 -17.27
CA ASP A 242 -1.50 -35.58 -17.81
C ASP A 242 -2.10 -34.23 -18.17
N LYS A 243 -1.66 -33.15 -17.47
CA LYS A 243 -2.05 -31.78 -17.82
C LYS A 243 -1.29 -31.23 -19.02
N LEU A 244 -0.01 -31.53 -19.13
CA LEU A 244 0.82 -31.12 -20.26
C LEU A 244 0.33 -31.79 -21.58
N ASP A 245 -0.04 -33.07 -21.52
CA ASP A 245 -0.61 -33.79 -22.66
C ASP A 245 -1.96 -33.23 -23.14
N ARG A 246 -2.78 -32.67 -22.22
CA ARG A 246 -4.06 -32.00 -22.57
C ARG A 246 -3.89 -30.65 -23.28
N VAL A 247 -2.80 -29.95 -23.06
CA VAL A 247 -2.52 -28.66 -23.69
C VAL A 247 -1.59 -28.78 -24.90
N GLY A 248 -1.20 -30.02 -25.27
CA GLY A 248 -0.44 -30.29 -26.48
C GLY A 248 1.02 -29.85 -26.42
N LEU A 249 1.60 -29.80 -25.22
CA LEU A 249 3.01 -29.50 -24.98
C LEU A 249 3.78 -30.77 -24.64
#